data_937753f5f6920fea399725d1dc003d23
#
_entry.id   937753f5f6920fea399725d1dc003d23
#
_cell.length_a   1.000
_cell.length_b   1.000
_cell.length_c   1.000
_cell.angle_alpha   90.00
_cell.angle_beta   90.00
_cell.angle_gamma   90.00
#
_symmetry.space_group_name_H-M   'P 1'
#
loop_
_entity.id
_entity.type
_entity.pdbx_description
1 polymer ?
#
loop_
_entity_poly.entity_id
_entity_poly.type
_entity_poly.pdbx_seq_one_letter_code
_entity_poly.pdbx_strand_id
1 'polypeptide(L)'
;ANKIGYPVLLKAAAGGGGKGMRSVFSESEFESALESAKREAMSSFNDDVMLVEKYLLKPRHVEIQIFCDSHKNAVYLFERDCSVQRRHQKVIEEAPAPGMTQILRQQMGEAAIKAAQAIDYEGAGTVEFLLDCKGNFFFMEMNTRLQVEHPVTEMITGQDLVEWQLIVSAGGYLPSSQSELKINGHAFEARIYAEDPD
;
A
#
# COMPACT_ATOMS: atom_id res chain seq x y z
N ALA A 1 10.92 20.62 -6.25
CA ALA A 1 11.19 20.49 -4.81
C ALA A 1 10.74 21.73 -4.05
N ASN A 2 11.17 22.93 -4.39
CA ASN A 2 10.88 24.17 -3.62
C ASN A 2 9.37 24.45 -3.46
N LYS A 3 8.54 24.10 -4.46
CA LYS A 3 7.08 24.23 -4.40
C LYS A 3 6.43 23.25 -3.43
N ILE A 4 6.98 22.05 -3.29
CA ILE A 4 6.51 21.00 -2.38
C ILE A 4 6.98 21.31 -0.94
N GLY A 5 8.15 21.91 -0.81
CA GLY A 5 8.86 22.16 0.45
C GLY A 5 9.60 20.92 0.96
N TYR A 6 10.84 21.14 1.44
CA TYR A 6 11.68 20.07 2.00
C TYR A 6 11.14 19.55 3.34
N PRO A 7 11.42 18.29 3.70
CA PRO A 7 12.14 17.30 2.92
C PRO A 7 11.30 16.73 1.76
N VAL A 8 11.98 16.32 0.69
CA VAL A 8 11.39 15.67 -0.47
C VAL A 8 12.01 14.28 -0.70
N LEU A 9 11.28 13.41 -1.39
CA LEU A 9 11.74 12.11 -1.84
C LEU A 9 11.92 12.15 -3.36
N LEU A 10 13.11 11.80 -3.81
CA LEU A 10 13.36 11.46 -5.21
C LEU A 10 13.07 9.98 -5.40
N LYS A 11 12.31 9.63 -6.43
CA LYS A 11 11.88 8.26 -6.72
C LYS A 11 11.99 8.00 -8.21
N ALA A 12 12.64 6.92 -8.62
CA ALA A 12 12.67 6.51 -10.02
C ALA A 12 11.25 6.17 -10.50
N ALA A 13 10.83 6.71 -11.65
CA ALA A 13 9.49 6.48 -12.20
C ALA A 13 9.25 5.01 -12.56
N ALA A 14 10.27 4.34 -13.08
CA ALA A 14 10.26 2.89 -13.37
C ALA A 14 10.67 2.04 -12.17
N GLY A 15 10.92 2.64 -10.99
CA GLY A 15 11.48 1.98 -9.82
C GLY A 15 10.46 1.21 -9.00
N GLY A 16 10.97 0.23 -8.22
CA GLY A 16 10.21 -0.54 -7.25
C GLY A 16 11.11 -1.08 -6.14
N GLY A 17 10.53 -1.52 -5.03
CA GLY A 17 11.28 -2.13 -3.92
C GLY A 17 12.33 -1.21 -3.26
N GLY A 18 12.13 0.10 -3.32
CA GLY A 18 13.03 1.09 -2.70
C GLY A 18 14.31 1.42 -3.46
N LYS A 19 14.56 0.82 -4.63
CA LYS A 19 15.70 1.16 -5.49
C LYS A 19 15.47 2.49 -6.22
N GLY A 20 16.52 3.30 -6.37
CA GLY A 20 16.44 4.62 -7.00
C GLY A 20 15.69 5.65 -6.16
N MET A 21 15.63 5.47 -4.83
CA MET A 21 15.01 6.41 -3.90
C MET A 21 16.08 7.18 -3.12
N ARG A 22 15.87 8.51 -2.95
CA ARG A 22 16.70 9.38 -2.14
C ARG A 22 15.85 10.40 -1.41
N SER A 23 16.00 10.46 -0.07
CA SER A 23 15.45 11.56 0.73
C SER A 23 16.39 12.75 0.70
N VAL A 24 15.84 13.94 0.47
CA VAL A 24 16.57 15.20 0.37
C VAL A 24 15.98 16.18 1.37
N PHE A 25 16.80 16.65 2.30
CA PHE A 25 16.33 17.49 3.40
C PHE A 25 16.51 18.98 3.16
N SER A 26 17.38 19.37 2.22
CA SER A 26 17.65 20.76 1.88
C SER A 26 17.87 20.98 0.39
N GLU A 27 17.70 22.22 -0.05
CA GLU A 27 17.94 22.61 -1.44
C GLU A 27 19.39 22.39 -1.87
N SER A 28 20.33 22.61 -0.97
CA SER A 28 21.77 22.44 -1.24
C SER A 28 22.18 20.99 -1.55
N GLU A 29 21.40 20.01 -1.07
CA GLU A 29 21.64 18.58 -1.32
C GLU A 29 20.96 18.09 -2.60
N PHE A 30 20.00 18.85 -3.13
CA PHE A 30 19.06 18.34 -4.13
C PHE A 30 19.75 17.89 -5.42
N GLU A 31 20.65 18.70 -5.98
CA GLU A 31 21.27 18.42 -7.27
C GLU A 31 22.16 17.17 -7.22
N SER A 32 23.00 17.04 -6.20
CA SER A 32 23.87 15.87 -6.02
C SER A 32 23.06 14.58 -5.77
N ALA A 33 21.99 14.68 -4.98
CA ALA A 33 21.09 13.57 -4.72
C ALA A 33 20.33 13.13 -5.99
N LEU A 34 19.87 14.10 -6.79
CA LEU A 34 19.19 13.83 -8.06
C LEU A 34 20.11 13.11 -9.05
N GLU A 35 21.33 13.60 -9.25
CA GLU A 35 22.30 12.95 -10.15
C GLU A 35 22.63 11.51 -9.68
N SER A 36 22.79 11.31 -8.38
CA SER A 36 23.04 9.99 -7.81
C SER A 36 21.85 9.04 -8.04
N ALA A 37 20.63 9.52 -7.80
CA ALA A 37 19.41 8.73 -8.00
C ALA A 37 19.19 8.39 -9.48
N LYS A 38 19.46 9.32 -10.39
CA LYS A 38 19.38 9.09 -11.85
C LYS A 38 20.36 8.02 -12.34
N ARG A 39 21.61 8.05 -11.85
CA ARG A 39 22.60 7.01 -12.19
C ARG A 39 22.15 5.62 -11.72
N GLU A 40 21.62 5.53 -10.49
CA GLU A 40 21.11 4.27 -9.97
C GLU A 40 19.88 3.78 -10.75
N ALA A 41 18.95 4.67 -11.07
CA ALA A 41 17.75 4.37 -11.85
C ALA A 41 18.12 3.86 -13.25
N MET A 42 19.02 4.55 -13.95
CA MET A 42 19.51 4.12 -15.26
C MET A 42 20.17 2.75 -15.19
N SER A 43 20.99 2.48 -14.19
CA SER A 43 21.66 1.18 -14.02
C SER A 43 20.68 0.04 -13.68
N SER A 44 19.62 0.33 -12.90
CA SER A 44 18.71 -0.71 -12.40
C SER A 44 17.49 -0.94 -13.29
N PHE A 45 17.03 0.11 -13.98
CA PHE A 45 15.76 0.09 -14.72
C PHE A 45 15.88 0.54 -16.18
N ASN A 46 17.09 0.96 -16.60
CA ASN A 46 17.37 1.55 -17.92
C ASN A 46 16.47 2.79 -18.22
N ASP A 47 16.12 3.53 -17.16
CA ASP A 47 15.31 4.74 -17.21
C ASP A 47 15.76 5.70 -16.10
N ASP A 48 15.97 6.98 -16.42
CA ASP A 48 16.44 8.00 -15.48
C ASP A 48 15.37 9.03 -15.12
N VAL A 49 14.12 8.79 -15.51
CA VAL A 49 12.99 9.66 -15.16
C VAL A 49 12.76 9.58 -13.65
N MET A 50 12.72 10.77 -13.03
CA MET A 50 12.56 10.89 -11.57
C MET A 50 11.29 11.64 -11.21
N LEU A 51 10.58 11.12 -10.21
CA LEU A 51 9.49 11.79 -9.51
C LEU A 51 10.03 12.50 -8.28
N VAL A 52 9.44 13.64 -7.93
CA VAL A 52 9.74 14.40 -6.72
C VAL A 52 8.47 14.44 -5.87
N GLU A 53 8.51 13.76 -4.74
CA GLU A 53 7.36 13.61 -3.85
C GLU A 53 7.66 14.26 -2.48
N LYS A 54 6.61 14.60 -1.72
CA LYS A 54 6.78 15.03 -0.33
C LYS A 54 7.29 13.87 0.51
N TYR A 55 8.42 14.06 1.21
CA TYR A 55 8.89 13.07 2.17
C TYR A 55 8.19 13.24 3.52
N LEU A 56 7.53 12.18 3.98
CA LEU A 56 6.83 12.16 5.26
C LEU A 56 7.77 11.64 6.34
N LEU A 57 7.86 12.38 7.44
CA LEU A 57 8.65 11.96 8.60
C LEU A 57 7.82 11.01 9.47
N LYS A 58 8.34 9.79 9.69
CA LYS A 58 7.74 8.76 10.55
C LYS A 58 6.25 8.46 10.22
N PRO A 59 5.90 8.24 8.94
CA PRO A 59 4.54 7.84 8.62
C PRO A 59 4.30 6.39 9.07
N ARG A 60 3.04 6.06 9.28
CA ARG A 60 2.60 4.66 9.35
C ARG A 60 2.32 4.16 7.94
N HIS A 61 2.64 2.92 7.66
CA HIS A 61 2.25 2.21 6.44
C HIS A 61 0.93 1.50 6.71
N VAL A 62 -0.14 2.05 6.21
CA VAL A 62 -1.50 1.50 6.35
C VAL A 62 -2.03 1.17 4.96
N GLU A 63 -2.56 -0.01 4.79
CA GLU A 63 -3.04 -0.48 3.50
C GLU A 63 -4.49 -0.95 3.58
N ILE A 64 -5.20 -0.83 2.47
CA ILE A 64 -6.61 -1.23 2.37
C ILE A 64 -6.71 -2.44 1.44
N GLN A 65 -7.24 -3.55 1.96
CA GLN A 65 -7.63 -4.70 1.13
C GLN A 65 -8.86 -4.33 0.32
N ILE A 66 -8.79 -4.48 -0.99
CA ILE A 66 -9.93 -4.32 -1.89
C ILE A 66 -10.22 -5.63 -2.62
N PHE A 67 -11.47 -5.73 -3.09
CA PHE A 67 -11.88 -6.78 -4.02
C PHE A 67 -12.89 -6.21 -5.02
N CYS A 68 -12.70 -6.53 -6.30
CA CYS A 68 -13.54 -6.05 -7.39
C CYS A 68 -13.98 -7.24 -8.26
N ASP A 69 -15.20 -7.21 -8.80
CA ASP A 69 -15.68 -8.19 -9.77
C ASP A 69 -15.85 -7.59 -11.19
N SER A 70 -16.06 -8.43 -12.18
CA SER A 70 -16.29 -8.03 -13.56
C SER A 70 -17.61 -7.26 -13.79
N HIS A 71 -18.50 -7.26 -12.78
CA HIS A 71 -19.80 -6.59 -12.78
C HIS A 71 -19.75 -5.17 -12.23
N LYS A 72 -18.54 -4.64 -12.02
CA LYS A 72 -18.25 -3.29 -11.46
C LYS A 72 -18.59 -3.12 -9.98
N ASN A 73 -18.84 -4.21 -9.25
CA ASN A 73 -18.91 -4.15 -7.80
C ASN A 73 -17.50 -4.09 -7.23
N ALA A 74 -17.33 -3.32 -6.18
CA ALA A 74 -16.06 -3.18 -5.47
C ALA A 74 -16.33 -3.00 -3.98
N VAL A 75 -15.56 -3.69 -3.15
CA VAL A 75 -15.61 -3.57 -1.69
C VAL A 75 -14.21 -3.40 -1.12
N TYR A 76 -14.11 -2.80 0.06
CA TYR A 76 -12.89 -2.84 0.87
C TYR A 76 -13.10 -3.68 2.12
N LEU A 77 -12.11 -4.51 2.43
CA LEU A 77 -12.13 -5.43 3.57
C LEU A 77 -11.23 -4.89 4.70
N PHE A 78 -11.36 -3.59 4.93
CA PHE A 78 -10.69 -2.84 5.97
C PHE A 78 -9.17 -2.73 5.78
N GLU A 79 -8.52 -2.22 6.83
CA GLU A 79 -7.11 -1.87 6.80
C GLU A 79 -6.23 -2.85 7.58
N ARG A 80 -4.96 -2.88 7.16
CA ARG A 80 -3.83 -3.48 7.90
C ARG A 80 -2.79 -2.41 8.18
N ASP A 81 -2.15 -2.47 9.34
CA ASP A 81 -0.91 -1.74 9.61
C ASP A 81 0.28 -2.63 9.30
N CYS A 82 1.14 -2.16 8.42
CA CYS A 82 2.34 -2.85 7.98
C CYS A 82 3.60 -1.99 8.25
N SER A 83 3.58 -1.19 9.31
CA SER A 83 4.67 -0.25 9.63
C SER A 83 5.94 -0.94 10.15
N VAL A 84 5.83 -2.16 10.70
CA VAL A 84 6.98 -2.92 11.18
C VAL A 84 7.64 -3.63 10.00
N GLN A 85 8.73 -3.03 9.51
CA GLN A 85 9.42 -3.46 8.31
C GLN A 85 10.92 -3.57 8.52
N ARG A 86 11.56 -4.46 7.76
CA ARG A 86 13.01 -4.54 7.62
C ARG A 86 13.41 -4.27 6.18
N ARG A 87 14.10 -3.16 5.91
CA ARG A 87 14.56 -2.77 4.56
C ARG A 87 13.40 -2.76 3.53
N HIS A 88 12.27 -2.13 3.89
CA HIS A 88 11.03 -2.04 3.10
C HIS A 88 10.28 -3.37 2.94
N GLN A 89 10.66 -4.41 3.66
CA GLN A 89 9.95 -5.68 3.68
C GLN A 89 9.08 -5.75 4.94
N LYS A 90 7.79 -6.00 4.77
CA LYS A 90 6.84 -6.17 5.86
C LYS A 90 7.25 -7.39 6.70
N VAL A 91 7.20 -7.28 8.02
CA VAL A 91 7.61 -8.34 8.97
C VAL A 91 6.50 -8.67 9.94
N ILE A 92 5.81 -7.65 10.46
CA ILE A 92 4.64 -7.79 11.31
C ILE A 92 3.52 -6.99 10.69
N GLU A 93 2.39 -7.63 10.51
CA GLU A 93 1.15 -7.05 10.01
C GLU A 93 0.05 -7.18 11.07
N GLU A 94 -0.74 -6.12 11.23
CA GLU A 94 -1.76 -6.01 12.26
C GLU A 94 -3.09 -5.53 11.65
N ALA A 95 -4.18 -6.23 11.95
CA ALA A 95 -5.52 -5.84 11.53
C ALA A 95 -6.54 -5.97 12.69
N PRO A 96 -7.42 -4.98 12.88
CA PRO A 96 -7.41 -3.67 12.25
C PRO A 96 -6.23 -2.81 12.72
N ALA A 97 -5.84 -1.80 11.94
CA ALA A 97 -4.74 -0.92 12.30
C ALA A 97 -5.04 -0.13 13.60
N PRO A 98 -4.07 -0.03 14.55
CA PRO A 98 -4.29 0.67 15.79
C PRO A 98 -4.67 2.14 15.62
N GLY A 99 -5.57 2.64 16.47
CA GLY A 99 -5.93 4.05 16.51
C GLY A 99 -6.70 4.57 15.29
N MET A 100 -7.22 3.70 14.44
CA MET A 100 -8.09 4.07 13.33
C MET A 100 -9.48 4.44 13.80
N THR A 101 -9.92 5.66 13.46
CA THR A 101 -11.33 6.05 13.64
C THR A 101 -12.19 5.48 12.52
N GLN A 102 -13.48 5.29 12.78
CA GLN A 102 -14.41 4.82 11.76
C GLN A 102 -14.45 5.76 10.53
N ILE A 103 -14.36 7.07 10.76
CA ILE A 103 -14.34 8.07 9.68
C ILE A 103 -13.10 7.92 8.81
N LEU A 104 -11.92 7.81 9.42
CA LEU A 104 -10.67 7.66 8.68
C LEU A 104 -10.65 6.34 7.89
N ARG A 105 -11.09 5.25 8.51
CA ARG A 105 -11.23 3.94 7.85
C ARG A 105 -12.12 4.02 6.61
N GLN A 106 -13.28 4.66 6.75
CA GLN A 106 -14.19 4.85 5.63
C GLN A 106 -13.56 5.70 4.52
N GLN A 107 -12.93 6.83 4.86
CA GLN A 107 -12.29 7.70 3.88
C GLN A 107 -11.18 6.98 3.11
N MET A 108 -10.35 6.21 3.79
CA MET A 108 -9.28 5.42 3.16
C MET A 108 -9.86 4.28 2.30
N GLY A 109 -10.89 3.59 2.80
CA GLY A 109 -11.59 2.54 2.06
C GLY A 109 -12.22 3.07 0.76
N GLU A 110 -12.94 4.19 0.83
CA GLU A 110 -13.53 4.84 -0.35
C GLU A 110 -12.48 5.34 -1.34
N ALA A 111 -11.34 5.86 -0.85
CA ALA A 111 -10.22 6.26 -1.69
C ALA A 111 -9.62 5.06 -2.43
N ALA A 112 -9.47 3.92 -1.74
CA ALA A 112 -8.97 2.67 -2.32
C ALA A 112 -9.92 2.13 -3.40
N ILE A 113 -11.23 2.14 -3.16
CA ILE A 113 -12.25 1.76 -4.16
C ILE A 113 -12.17 2.66 -5.39
N LYS A 114 -12.08 3.99 -5.21
CA LYS A 114 -11.96 4.94 -6.32
C LYS A 114 -10.69 4.69 -7.15
N ALA A 115 -9.57 4.37 -6.51
CA ALA A 115 -8.34 4.04 -7.22
C ALA A 115 -8.50 2.78 -8.09
N ALA A 116 -9.12 1.72 -7.56
CA ALA A 116 -9.39 0.49 -8.30
C ALA A 116 -10.37 0.71 -9.47
N GLN A 117 -11.45 1.44 -9.22
CA GLN A 117 -12.45 1.75 -10.25
C GLN A 117 -11.89 2.61 -11.38
N ALA A 118 -10.94 3.50 -11.11
CA ALA A 118 -10.31 4.35 -12.12
C ALA A 118 -9.50 3.56 -13.18
N ILE A 119 -9.13 2.33 -12.88
CA ILE A 119 -8.38 1.43 -13.78
C ILE A 119 -9.19 0.19 -14.17
N ASP A 120 -10.49 0.17 -13.90
CA ASP A 120 -11.37 -0.99 -14.14
C ASP A 120 -10.82 -2.30 -13.53
N TYR A 121 -10.27 -2.20 -12.32
CA TYR A 121 -9.60 -3.32 -11.66
C TYR A 121 -10.58 -4.46 -11.34
N GLU A 122 -10.09 -5.71 -11.49
CA GLU A 122 -10.80 -6.94 -11.15
C GLU A 122 -9.91 -7.86 -10.30
N GLY A 123 -10.50 -8.52 -9.31
CA GLY A 123 -9.83 -9.43 -8.39
C GLY A 123 -9.41 -8.79 -7.06
N ALA A 124 -8.56 -9.52 -6.34
CA ALA A 124 -7.97 -9.08 -5.08
C ALA A 124 -6.87 -8.05 -5.33
N GLY A 125 -6.90 -6.94 -4.61
CA GLY A 125 -5.88 -5.92 -4.66
C GLY A 125 -5.69 -5.24 -3.32
N THR A 126 -4.60 -4.53 -3.17
CA THR A 126 -4.30 -3.75 -1.96
C THR A 126 -3.83 -2.37 -2.34
N VAL A 127 -4.45 -1.35 -1.78
CA VAL A 127 -4.02 0.05 -1.95
C VAL A 127 -3.26 0.47 -0.71
N GLU A 128 -2.00 0.84 -0.89
CA GLU A 128 -1.08 1.22 0.17
C GLU A 128 -1.05 2.74 0.35
N PHE A 129 -1.08 3.16 1.61
CA PHE A 129 -1.06 4.57 2.01
C PHE A 129 0.01 4.83 3.08
N LEU A 130 0.54 6.04 3.06
CA LEU A 130 1.29 6.59 4.17
C LEU A 130 0.36 7.47 5.02
N LEU A 131 0.21 7.12 6.30
CA LEU A 131 -0.64 7.84 7.26
C LEU A 131 0.25 8.64 8.20
N ASP A 132 0.06 9.97 8.25
CA ASP A 132 0.78 10.84 9.17
C ASP A 132 0.15 10.89 10.57
N CYS A 133 0.85 11.51 11.52
CA CYS A 133 0.38 11.65 12.90
C CYS A 133 -0.83 12.60 13.07
N LYS A 134 -1.22 13.33 12.02
CA LYS A 134 -2.38 14.22 11.98
C LYS A 134 -3.62 13.56 11.38
N GLY A 135 -3.49 12.31 10.90
CA GLY A 135 -4.57 11.59 10.24
C GLY A 135 -4.71 11.89 8.76
N ASN A 136 -3.74 12.58 8.14
CA ASN A 136 -3.70 12.72 6.68
C ASN A 136 -3.10 11.45 6.08
N PHE A 137 -3.70 10.94 5.02
CA PHE A 137 -3.20 9.79 4.31
C PHE A 137 -2.86 10.14 2.85
N PHE A 138 -1.83 9.51 2.33
CA PHE A 138 -1.28 9.76 1.01
C PHE A 138 -1.11 8.44 0.28
N PHE A 139 -1.61 8.37 -0.95
CA PHE A 139 -1.45 7.20 -1.81
C PHE A 139 0.04 6.92 -2.04
N MET A 140 0.43 5.67 -1.93
CA MET A 140 1.80 5.21 -2.20
C MET A 140 1.86 4.35 -3.46
N GLU A 141 1.13 3.24 -3.45
CA GLU A 141 1.03 2.32 -4.59
C GLU A 141 -0.18 1.40 -4.48
N MET A 142 -0.46 0.66 -5.55
CA MET A 142 -1.45 -0.41 -5.56
C MET A 142 -0.77 -1.72 -5.94
N ASN A 143 -0.97 -2.74 -5.13
CA ASN A 143 -0.57 -4.11 -5.44
C ASN A 143 -1.74 -4.83 -6.10
N THR A 144 -1.57 -5.19 -7.37
CA THR A 144 -2.60 -5.83 -8.20
C THR A 144 -2.57 -7.35 -8.06
N ARG A 145 -2.59 -7.83 -6.83
CA ARG A 145 -2.55 -9.25 -6.47
C ARG A 145 -2.98 -9.45 -5.03
N LEU A 146 -3.29 -10.69 -4.67
CA LEU A 146 -3.37 -11.07 -3.27
C LEU A 146 -1.96 -10.97 -2.63
N GLN A 147 -1.89 -10.45 -1.42
CA GLN A 147 -0.63 -10.30 -0.68
C GLN A 147 -0.46 -11.41 0.36
N VAL A 148 0.78 -11.58 0.86
CA VAL A 148 1.10 -12.59 1.88
C VAL A 148 0.30 -12.32 3.15
N GLU A 149 0.15 -11.06 3.53
CA GLU A 149 -0.51 -10.56 4.74
C GLU A 149 -2.05 -10.56 4.70
N HIS A 150 -2.68 -11.18 3.68
CA HIS A 150 -4.14 -11.30 3.61
C HIS A 150 -4.78 -12.08 4.80
N PRO A 151 -4.10 -13.03 5.44
CA PRO A 151 -4.71 -13.82 6.52
C PRO A 151 -5.21 -12.97 7.69
N VAL A 152 -4.55 -11.86 8.05
CA VAL A 152 -5.07 -10.99 9.13
C VAL A 152 -6.39 -10.34 8.75
N THR A 153 -6.62 -10.05 7.47
CA THR A 153 -7.91 -9.56 6.96
C THR A 153 -8.97 -10.65 7.03
N GLU A 154 -8.64 -11.86 6.64
CA GLU A 154 -9.56 -13.02 6.74
C GLU A 154 -9.96 -13.27 8.19
N MET A 155 -9.00 -13.24 9.10
CA MET A 155 -9.25 -13.46 10.53
C MET A 155 -10.22 -12.45 11.15
N ILE A 156 -10.14 -11.16 10.74
CA ILE A 156 -11.03 -10.13 11.30
C ILE A 156 -12.34 -9.97 10.55
N THR A 157 -12.48 -10.51 9.33
CA THR A 157 -13.70 -10.40 8.51
C THR A 157 -14.49 -11.69 8.41
N GLY A 158 -13.84 -12.83 8.67
CA GLY A 158 -14.42 -14.16 8.47
C GLY A 158 -14.63 -14.52 7.00
N GLN A 159 -13.90 -13.83 6.09
CA GLN A 159 -13.98 -14.10 4.65
C GLN A 159 -12.77 -14.92 4.19
N ASP A 160 -12.94 -15.78 3.20
CA ASP A 160 -11.87 -16.51 2.50
C ASP A 160 -11.57 -15.77 1.18
N LEU A 161 -10.46 -15.04 1.13
CA LEU A 161 -10.10 -14.22 -0.03
C LEU A 161 -9.58 -15.07 -1.20
N VAL A 162 -9.09 -16.27 -0.94
CA VAL A 162 -8.69 -17.22 -1.98
C VAL A 162 -9.95 -17.80 -2.66
N GLU A 163 -10.97 -18.16 -1.88
CA GLU A 163 -12.27 -18.57 -2.42
C GLU A 163 -12.89 -17.43 -3.26
N TRP A 164 -12.82 -16.18 -2.78
CA TRP A 164 -13.31 -15.02 -3.53
C TRP A 164 -12.60 -14.86 -4.88
N GLN A 165 -11.28 -15.10 -4.94
CA GLN A 165 -10.54 -15.06 -6.20
C GLN A 165 -11.08 -16.10 -7.20
N LEU A 166 -11.37 -17.32 -6.73
CA LEU A 166 -11.91 -18.38 -7.60
C LEU A 166 -13.31 -18.02 -8.11
N ILE A 167 -14.19 -17.52 -7.24
CA ILE A 167 -15.56 -17.11 -7.60
C ILE A 167 -15.53 -15.97 -8.65
N VAL A 168 -14.76 -14.91 -8.39
CA VAL A 168 -14.68 -13.75 -9.28
C VAL A 168 -14.02 -14.13 -10.62
N SER A 169 -12.94 -14.92 -10.59
CA SER A 169 -12.28 -15.39 -11.83
C SER A 169 -13.16 -16.29 -12.68
N ALA A 170 -14.15 -16.95 -12.07
CA ALA A 170 -15.18 -17.70 -12.79
C ALA A 170 -16.32 -16.82 -13.33
N GLY A 171 -16.23 -15.50 -13.20
CA GLY A 171 -17.27 -14.55 -13.63
C GLY A 171 -18.40 -14.35 -12.62
N GLY A 172 -18.23 -14.83 -11.38
CA GLY A 172 -19.19 -14.66 -10.29
C GLY A 172 -19.19 -13.24 -9.71
N TYR A 173 -20.25 -12.93 -8.97
CA TYR A 173 -20.34 -11.69 -8.18
C TYR A 173 -19.51 -11.78 -6.90
N LEU A 174 -19.16 -10.62 -6.33
CA LEU A 174 -18.59 -10.57 -4.98
C LEU A 174 -19.52 -11.27 -3.98
N PRO A 175 -18.99 -12.16 -3.10
CA PRO A 175 -19.81 -12.92 -2.14
C PRO A 175 -20.50 -12.07 -1.08
N SER A 176 -19.99 -10.85 -0.80
CA SER A 176 -20.56 -9.92 0.19
C SER A 176 -20.56 -8.50 -0.32
N SER A 177 -21.58 -7.75 0.05
CA SER A 177 -21.65 -6.30 -0.13
C SER A 177 -20.86 -5.58 0.98
N GLN A 178 -20.54 -4.29 0.76
CA GLN A 178 -19.82 -3.47 1.77
C GLN A 178 -20.57 -3.39 3.12
N SER A 179 -21.88 -3.39 3.09
CA SER A 179 -22.72 -3.29 4.31
C SER A 179 -22.74 -4.57 5.16
N GLU A 180 -22.41 -5.70 4.57
CA GLU A 180 -22.32 -7.01 5.24
C GLU A 180 -20.97 -7.25 5.88
N LEU A 181 -19.92 -6.61 5.35
CA LEU A 181 -18.56 -6.73 5.87
C LEU A 181 -18.43 -6.02 7.23
N LYS A 182 -17.87 -6.73 8.20
CA LYS A 182 -17.67 -6.22 9.57
C LYS A 182 -16.32 -6.66 10.12
N ILE A 183 -15.75 -5.82 10.97
CA ILE A 183 -14.58 -6.19 11.76
C ILE A 183 -15.06 -6.95 12.98
N ASN A 184 -14.48 -8.12 13.21
CA ASN A 184 -14.68 -8.92 14.40
C ASN A 184 -13.32 -9.39 14.94
N GLY A 185 -12.94 -8.88 16.11
CA GLY A 185 -11.67 -9.24 16.73
C GLY A 185 -10.47 -8.45 16.22
N HIS A 186 -9.29 -9.05 16.35
CA HIS A 186 -7.99 -8.47 16.08
C HIS A 186 -7.00 -9.57 15.74
N ALA A 187 -6.13 -9.36 14.77
CA ALA A 187 -5.19 -10.36 14.30
C ALA A 187 -3.80 -9.77 14.05
N PHE A 188 -2.78 -10.58 14.27
CA PHE A 188 -1.39 -10.31 13.92
C PHE A 188 -0.87 -11.42 13.03
N GLU A 189 -0.04 -11.04 12.07
CA GLU A 189 0.78 -11.95 11.29
C GLU A 189 2.25 -11.60 11.47
N ALA A 190 3.09 -12.62 11.54
CA ALA A 190 4.54 -12.48 11.57
C ALA A 190 5.14 -13.30 10.44
N ARG A 191 5.92 -12.67 9.56
CA ARG A 191 6.66 -13.37 8.52
C ARG A 191 7.90 -14.04 9.08
N ILE A 192 7.99 -15.34 8.87
CA ILE A 192 9.18 -16.11 9.20
C ILE A 192 9.98 -16.32 7.90
N TYR A 193 11.23 -15.86 7.89
CA TYR A 193 12.15 -16.02 6.78
C TYR A 193 13.17 -17.11 7.12
N ALA A 194 13.27 -18.11 6.25
CA ALA A 194 14.34 -19.10 6.29
C ALA A 194 15.50 -18.59 5.40
N GLU A 195 16.19 -17.55 5.90
CA GLU A 195 17.30 -16.91 5.20
C GLU A 195 18.61 -17.21 5.94
N ASP A 196 19.69 -17.37 5.17
CA ASP A 196 21.05 -17.27 5.66
C ASP A 196 21.52 -15.83 5.40
N PRO A 197 21.71 -15.01 6.46
CA PRO A 197 22.03 -13.60 6.30
C PRO A 197 23.51 -13.30 6.03
N ASP A 198 24.39 -14.32 5.99
CA ASP A 198 25.84 -14.20 5.80
C ASP A 198 26.26 -14.23 4.33
#